data_c6107026c1edaca85570b9b23149a09a
#
_entry.id   c6107026c1edaca85570b9b23149a09a
#
_cell.length_a   1.000
_cell.length_b   1.000
_cell.length_c   1.000
_cell.angle_alpha   90.00
_cell.angle_beta   90.00
_cell.angle_gamma   90.00
#
_symmetry.space_group_name_H-M   'P 1'
#
loop_
_entity.id
_entity.type
_entity.pdbx_description
1 polymer ?
#
loop_
_entity_poly.entity_id
_entity_poly.type
_entity_poly.pdbx_seq_one_letter_code
_entity_poly.pdbx_strand_id
1 'polypeptide(L)'
;MKKLFYILTMLLLCHTAWADKLELRLLNHWDNPDGTVERGYAGKSIWKWSMIPAGKKQMPDSLKARYEEYGRINQQYGINGTVLNNVNAKPIMLTHSMLQKTAKIADILRPYGVKVYLSINFATPKALGELKTADPLNPKVQTWWKKKADEIYHLIPDFGGFLVKANSEGEPGPMDYGRNHADGANMLATALEPHGGIVMWRAFVYSAQGGDRANQAYDEFIGLDGQFKDNVIIQIKNGPIDFQPREPVSPLFFALKKTKMMVEFQITQEYTGGSIQTCFLAPMWREFFDTLGTIKDRQPLAGAAGVANIGDADNWTANDLSMVNWYAFGRITNDTEASSKNIAREYLRSTYTTDERFVRPITQLLLKSRETMVDYMMPLGLHHIFAGGHHYGPEPWCNPKGWREDWLPKFYHRADSIGLGFNRTDHKERCLAGDEGSGNVNQYPEPLRSLYNDIHTCPENLILWFHHVPWDYTMRNGLSLWDNLCYTYDRGVAEADKFVDTWKAAAYIDSKVHARQMKRFERQAKDARWWRDACLLYFQQYSGMPLPPDSPAPTHTLDDLMRYHLDIDNYTAAPIDRLP
;
A
#
# COMPACT_ATOMS: atom_id res chain seq x y z
N MET A 1 25.03 -9.13 -69.09
CA MET A 1 24.03 -9.67 -68.17
C MET A 1 24.44 -9.23 -66.76
N LYS A 2 23.91 -8.10 -66.31
CA LYS A 2 24.21 -7.55 -64.97
C LYS A 2 23.12 -8.00 -64.02
N LYS A 3 23.44 -8.82 -63.03
CA LYS A 3 22.54 -9.16 -61.94
C LYS A 3 22.61 -8.04 -60.91
N LEU A 4 21.48 -7.35 -60.74
CA LEU A 4 21.26 -6.35 -59.74
C LEU A 4 20.99 -7.07 -58.43
N PHE A 5 21.88 -6.92 -57.45
CA PHE A 5 21.65 -7.36 -56.06
C PHE A 5 20.86 -6.24 -55.34
N TYR A 6 19.60 -6.52 -55.04
CA TYR A 6 18.84 -5.72 -54.07
C TYR A 6 19.20 -6.19 -52.64
N ILE A 7 20.00 -5.39 -51.94
CA ILE A 7 20.19 -5.53 -50.51
C ILE A 7 18.98 -4.83 -49.86
N LEU A 8 18.04 -5.69 -49.41
CA LEU A 8 16.93 -5.24 -48.58
C LEU A 8 17.47 -5.04 -47.15
N THR A 9 17.83 -3.79 -46.85
CA THR A 9 18.20 -3.40 -45.47
C THR A 9 16.92 -3.37 -44.65
N MET A 10 16.61 -4.46 -43.98
CA MET A 10 15.61 -4.55 -42.95
C MET A 10 16.13 -3.73 -41.76
N LEU A 11 15.71 -2.47 -41.65
CA LEU A 11 15.81 -1.69 -40.43
C LEU A 11 14.92 -2.38 -39.38
N LEU A 12 15.51 -3.27 -38.61
CA LEU A 12 14.99 -3.63 -37.31
C LEU A 12 14.99 -2.36 -36.46
N LEU A 13 13.86 -1.67 -36.44
CA LEU A 13 13.53 -0.75 -35.36
C LEU A 13 13.42 -1.61 -34.09
N CYS A 14 14.56 -1.84 -33.43
CA CYS A 14 14.57 -2.14 -32.01
C CYS A 14 13.91 -0.93 -31.34
N HIS A 15 12.63 -1.04 -31.10
CA HIS A 15 12.03 -0.26 -30.03
C HIS A 15 12.70 -0.79 -28.74
N THR A 16 13.82 -0.18 -28.37
CA THR A 16 14.23 -0.16 -26.99
C THR A 16 13.09 0.55 -26.27
N ALA A 17 12.15 -0.22 -25.72
CA ALA A 17 11.28 0.28 -24.70
C ALA A 17 12.22 0.84 -23.63
N TRP A 18 12.32 2.15 -23.55
CA TRP A 18 13.01 2.80 -22.44
C TRP A 18 12.18 2.42 -21.22
N ALA A 19 12.76 1.62 -20.36
CA ALA A 19 12.18 1.35 -19.05
C ALA A 19 11.89 2.71 -18.41
N ASP A 20 10.62 2.99 -18.15
CA ASP A 20 10.19 4.29 -17.64
C ASP A 20 10.68 4.43 -16.20
N LYS A 21 11.76 5.15 -16.01
CA LYS A 21 12.24 5.55 -14.70
C LYS A 21 11.33 6.65 -14.16
N LEU A 22 10.69 6.38 -13.02
CA LEU A 22 9.90 7.40 -12.35
C LEU A 22 10.80 8.49 -11.77
N GLU A 23 10.42 9.77 -11.96
CA GLU A 23 11.20 10.91 -11.49
C GLU A 23 11.26 10.93 -9.95
N LEU A 24 10.11 10.84 -9.29
CA LEU A 24 9.99 10.82 -7.83
C LEU A 24 9.88 9.38 -7.34
N ARG A 25 10.76 9.00 -6.41
CA ARG A 25 10.79 7.67 -5.79
C ARG A 25 10.96 7.88 -4.29
N LEU A 26 9.83 8.00 -3.60
CA LEU A 26 9.77 8.52 -2.24
C LEU A 26 9.40 7.44 -1.25
N LEU A 27 9.97 7.50 -0.04
CA LEU A 27 9.44 6.79 1.11
C LEU A 27 8.53 7.71 1.92
N ASN A 28 7.37 7.21 2.32
CA ASN A 28 6.45 7.91 3.21
C ASN A 28 6.47 7.23 4.57
N HIS A 29 7.07 7.87 5.57
CA HIS A 29 7.06 7.38 6.94
C HIS A 29 5.72 7.69 7.61
N TRP A 30 5.23 6.76 8.43
CA TRP A 30 4.08 6.97 9.32
C TRP A 30 4.54 7.22 10.76
N ASP A 31 5.63 7.94 10.88
CA ASP A 31 6.31 8.28 12.14
C ASP A 31 5.68 9.51 12.78
N ASN A 32 5.45 9.46 14.10
CA ASN A 32 4.90 10.56 14.87
C ASN A 32 6.00 11.33 15.62
N PRO A 33 5.76 12.62 15.97
CA PRO A 33 6.73 13.42 16.73
C PRO A 33 7.06 12.88 18.12
N ASP A 34 6.19 12.06 18.70
CA ASP A 34 6.39 11.40 19.99
C ASP A 34 7.24 10.12 19.91
N GLY A 35 7.64 9.72 18.69
CA GLY A 35 8.46 8.54 18.44
C GLY A 35 7.67 7.25 18.20
N THR A 36 6.33 7.30 18.22
CA THR A 36 5.50 6.18 17.78
C THR A 36 5.46 6.09 16.25
N VAL A 37 5.10 4.95 15.71
CA VAL A 37 4.88 4.73 14.28
C VAL A 37 3.52 4.09 14.10
N GLU A 38 2.64 4.67 13.30
CA GLU A 38 1.41 4.01 12.92
C GLU A 38 1.74 2.77 12.09
N ARG A 39 1.19 1.60 12.44
CA ARG A 39 1.63 0.31 11.89
C ARG A 39 3.13 0.04 12.16
N GLY A 40 3.55 0.27 13.41
CA GLY A 40 4.95 0.18 13.86
C GLY A 40 5.52 -1.23 13.93
N TYR A 41 5.36 -2.04 12.88
CA TYR A 41 5.80 -3.45 12.85
C TYR A 41 7.33 -3.62 12.91
N ALA A 42 8.07 -2.57 12.56
CA ALA A 42 9.53 -2.53 12.61
C ALA A 42 10.08 -1.84 13.88
N GLY A 43 9.23 -1.61 14.88
CA GLY A 43 9.57 -0.92 16.10
C GLY A 43 9.14 0.55 16.11
N LYS A 44 9.83 1.36 16.92
CA LYS A 44 9.58 2.80 17.04
C LYS A 44 10.22 3.59 15.90
N SER A 45 9.85 4.86 15.81
CA SER A 45 10.42 5.80 14.83
C SER A 45 11.96 5.79 14.82
N ILE A 46 12.53 5.77 13.60
CA ILE A 46 13.97 6.02 13.44
C ILE A 46 14.32 7.49 13.74
N TRP A 47 13.35 8.40 13.56
CA TRP A 47 13.51 9.82 13.83
C TRP A 47 13.40 10.09 15.33
N LYS A 48 14.52 10.06 16.04
CA LYS A 48 14.55 10.27 17.51
C LYS A 48 14.43 11.77 17.82
N TRP A 49 13.25 12.35 17.57
CA TRP A 49 12.98 13.80 17.68
C TRP A 49 13.40 14.42 19.01
N SER A 50 13.27 13.68 20.12
CA SER A 50 13.71 14.13 21.45
C SER A 50 15.23 14.23 21.59
N MET A 51 16.00 13.43 20.83
CA MET A 51 17.46 13.40 20.85
C MET A 51 18.08 14.38 19.83
N ILE A 52 17.30 14.89 18.88
CA ILE A 52 17.74 15.87 17.90
C ILE A 52 17.61 17.26 18.52
N PRO A 53 18.72 17.98 18.81
CA PRO A 53 18.64 19.30 19.38
C PRO A 53 18.22 20.34 18.34
N ALA A 54 17.41 21.30 18.73
CA ALA A 54 17.19 22.52 17.94
C ALA A 54 18.42 23.44 17.99
N GLY A 55 18.53 24.37 17.04
CA GLY A 55 19.60 25.36 16.99
C GLY A 55 20.98 24.77 16.69
N LYS A 56 22.05 25.39 17.22
CA LYS A 56 23.46 25.11 16.84
C LYS A 56 24.06 23.85 17.47
N LYS A 57 23.41 23.24 18.47
CA LYS A 57 23.92 22.02 19.12
C LYS A 57 23.98 20.87 18.12
N GLN A 58 25.02 20.05 18.22
CA GLN A 58 25.19 18.89 17.35
C GLN A 58 24.33 17.70 17.81
N MET A 59 23.92 16.88 16.86
CA MET A 59 23.24 15.59 17.07
C MET A 59 24.25 14.58 17.63
N PRO A 60 23.81 13.60 18.46
CA PRO A 60 24.67 12.49 18.87
C PRO A 60 25.25 11.73 17.67
N ASP A 61 26.55 11.39 17.71
CA ASP A 61 27.25 10.75 16.58
C ASP A 61 26.61 9.39 16.19
N SER A 62 26.16 8.60 17.16
CA SER A 62 25.48 7.32 16.89
C SER A 62 24.18 7.51 16.11
N LEU A 63 23.42 8.57 16.42
CA LEU A 63 22.19 8.88 15.73
C LEU A 63 22.48 9.41 14.31
N LYS A 64 23.48 10.25 14.17
CA LYS A 64 23.95 10.74 12.87
C LYS A 64 24.38 9.57 11.97
N ALA A 65 25.20 8.65 12.48
CA ALA A 65 25.64 7.47 11.74
C ALA A 65 24.47 6.60 11.26
N ARG A 66 23.42 6.45 12.09
CA ARG A 66 22.20 5.71 11.70
C ARG A 66 21.46 6.40 10.54
N TYR A 67 21.39 7.74 10.53
CA TYR A 67 20.77 8.48 9.45
C TYR A 67 21.63 8.51 8.17
N GLU A 68 22.96 8.54 8.30
CA GLU A 68 23.86 8.38 7.16
C GLU A 68 23.71 7.00 6.51
N GLU A 69 23.57 5.94 7.33
CA GLU A 69 23.30 4.60 6.83
C GLU A 69 21.96 4.52 6.10
N TYR A 70 20.88 5.11 6.66
CA TYR A 70 19.59 5.21 6.00
C TYR A 70 19.71 5.93 4.65
N GLY A 71 20.42 7.05 4.60
CA GLY A 71 20.67 7.79 3.35
C GLY A 71 21.40 6.95 2.31
N ARG A 72 22.47 6.25 2.74
CA ARG A 72 23.26 5.35 1.89
C ARG A 72 22.43 4.19 1.32
N ILE A 73 21.58 3.56 2.13
CA ILE A 73 20.69 2.49 1.68
C ILE A 73 19.71 3.02 0.63
N ASN A 74 19.06 4.17 0.88
CA ASN A 74 18.15 4.78 -0.08
C ASN A 74 18.83 5.13 -1.41
N GLN A 75 20.03 5.72 -1.36
CA GLN A 75 20.83 6.00 -2.54
C GLN A 75 21.13 4.71 -3.33
N GLN A 76 21.57 3.66 -2.64
CA GLN A 76 21.89 2.37 -3.24
C GLN A 76 20.66 1.72 -3.89
N TYR A 77 19.48 1.87 -3.29
CA TYR A 77 18.22 1.34 -3.82
C TYR A 77 17.59 2.25 -4.88
N GLY A 78 18.14 3.46 -5.08
CA GLY A 78 17.67 4.41 -6.07
C GLY A 78 16.47 5.24 -5.62
N ILE A 79 16.21 5.32 -4.34
CA ILE A 79 15.20 6.17 -3.71
C ILE A 79 15.79 7.57 -3.54
N ASN A 80 15.05 8.62 -3.92
CA ASN A 80 15.55 9.99 -3.99
C ASN A 80 14.81 10.99 -3.10
N GLY A 81 13.92 10.50 -2.22
CA GLY A 81 13.28 11.37 -1.24
C GLY A 81 12.57 10.61 -0.15
N THR A 82 12.26 11.32 0.93
CA THR A 82 11.57 10.76 2.09
C THR A 82 10.67 11.80 2.75
N VAL A 83 9.42 11.42 3.01
CA VAL A 83 8.50 12.16 3.89
C VAL A 83 8.74 11.65 5.31
N LEU A 84 9.14 12.54 6.22
CA LEU A 84 9.65 12.12 7.54
C LEU A 84 8.56 11.73 8.54
N ASN A 85 7.33 12.15 8.33
CA ASN A 85 6.27 12.02 9.34
C ASN A 85 4.95 11.54 8.76
N ASN A 86 4.11 11.05 9.67
CA ASN A 86 2.80 10.47 9.40
C ASN A 86 1.89 11.41 8.58
N VAL A 87 1.11 10.83 7.68
CA VAL A 87 0.07 11.53 6.91
C VAL A 87 -1.02 12.11 7.80
N ASN A 88 -1.29 11.52 8.99
CA ASN A 88 -2.08 12.10 10.07
C ASN A 88 -1.25 13.15 10.83
N ALA A 89 -0.87 14.19 10.12
CA ALA A 89 0.21 15.08 10.51
C ALA A 89 -0.13 15.94 11.73
N LYS A 90 0.79 16.00 12.67
CA LYS A 90 0.64 16.87 13.85
C LYS A 90 1.13 18.28 13.52
N PRO A 91 0.33 19.34 13.84
CA PRO A 91 0.70 20.74 13.55
C PRO A 91 2.05 21.17 14.10
N ILE A 92 2.51 20.56 15.21
CA ILE A 92 3.80 20.82 15.83
C ILE A 92 4.99 20.63 14.88
N MET A 93 4.86 19.81 13.84
CA MET A 93 5.92 19.57 12.85
C MET A 93 6.36 20.85 12.12
N LEU A 94 5.49 21.86 12.01
CA LEU A 94 5.80 23.15 11.38
C LEU A 94 6.20 24.25 12.36
N THR A 95 6.44 23.93 13.63
CA THR A 95 7.05 24.90 14.56
C THR A 95 8.52 25.12 14.22
N HIS A 96 9.04 26.31 14.49
CA HIS A 96 10.44 26.66 14.22
C HIS A 96 11.43 25.64 14.80
N SER A 97 11.19 25.19 16.04
CA SER A 97 12.04 24.18 16.68
C SER A 97 12.06 22.84 15.93
N MET A 98 10.90 22.36 15.47
CA MET A 98 10.84 21.10 14.70
C MET A 98 11.45 21.27 13.32
N LEU A 99 11.27 22.41 12.65
CA LEU A 99 11.91 22.71 11.37
C LEU A 99 13.44 22.74 11.48
N GLN A 100 14.00 23.28 12.57
CA GLN A 100 15.45 23.19 12.83
C GLN A 100 15.96 21.75 13.01
N LYS A 101 15.16 20.88 13.65
CA LYS A 101 15.48 19.45 13.77
C LYS A 101 15.40 18.75 12.40
N THR A 102 14.36 19.06 11.62
CA THR A 102 14.17 18.56 10.26
C THR A 102 15.34 18.96 9.35
N ALA A 103 15.84 20.19 9.48
CA ALA A 103 17.00 20.68 8.71
C ALA A 103 18.25 19.83 8.96
N LYS A 104 18.49 19.40 10.19
CA LYS A 104 19.63 18.51 10.51
C LYS A 104 19.52 17.14 9.83
N ILE A 105 18.30 16.58 9.77
CA ILE A 105 18.06 15.35 9.02
C ILE A 105 18.31 15.59 7.54
N ALA A 106 17.79 16.69 6.98
CA ALA A 106 17.98 17.05 5.59
C ALA A 106 19.47 17.21 5.23
N ASP A 107 20.26 17.87 6.08
CA ASP A 107 21.71 18.04 5.88
C ASP A 107 22.46 16.70 5.84
N ILE A 108 22.02 15.71 6.65
CA ILE A 108 22.61 14.37 6.65
C ILE A 108 22.21 13.58 5.39
N LEU A 109 20.99 13.72 4.92
CA LEU A 109 20.46 12.94 3.78
C LEU A 109 20.86 13.52 2.42
N ARG A 110 21.11 14.83 2.34
CA ARG A 110 21.46 15.54 1.10
C ARG A 110 22.65 14.95 0.33
N PRO A 111 23.78 14.57 0.96
CA PRO A 111 24.91 13.95 0.26
C PRO A 111 24.56 12.65 -0.46
N TYR A 112 23.50 11.98 -0.04
CA TYR A 112 23.01 10.73 -0.63
C TYR A 112 21.95 10.96 -1.71
N GLY A 113 21.65 12.22 -2.05
CA GLY A 113 20.62 12.57 -3.04
C GLY A 113 19.19 12.30 -2.58
N VAL A 114 18.96 12.20 -1.26
CA VAL A 114 17.63 11.96 -0.67
C VAL A 114 17.08 13.28 -0.14
N LYS A 115 16.09 13.83 -0.85
CA LYS A 115 15.38 15.05 -0.43
C LYS A 115 14.40 14.78 0.70
N VAL A 116 14.24 15.76 1.57
CA VAL A 116 13.28 15.71 2.68
C VAL A 116 11.98 16.40 2.29
N TYR A 117 10.87 15.76 2.63
CA TYR A 117 9.50 16.23 2.54
C TYR A 117 8.83 16.12 3.90
N LEU A 118 7.74 16.85 4.10
CA LEU A 118 6.92 16.75 5.32
C LEU A 118 5.45 16.53 4.97
N SER A 119 4.80 15.65 5.72
CA SER A 119 3.34 15.68 5.80
C SER A 119 2.90 16.86 6.65
N ILE A 120 1.85 17.55 6.22
CA ILE A 120 1.31 18.71 6.95
C ILE A 120 -0.16 18.52 7.31
N ASN A 121 -0.54 19.03 8.48
CA ASN A 121 -1.94 19.19 8.82
C ASN A 121 -2.48 20.45 8.15
N PHE A 122 -3.55 20.30 7.36
CA PHE A 122 -4.11 21.40 6.57
C PHE A 122 -4.51 22.61 7.44
N ALA A 123 -5.01 22.36 8.65
CA ALA A 123 -5.43 23.39 9.57
C ALA A 123 -4.30 23.92 10.49
N THR A 124 -3.04 23.67 10.18
CA THR A 124 -1.89 24.10 11.01
C THR A 124 -1.94 25.56 11.44
N PRO A 125 -2.27 26.57 10.58
CA PRO A 125 -2.34 27.96 11.01
C PRO A 125 -3.34 28.19 12.16
N LYS A 126 -4.47 27.50 12.13
CA LYS A 126 -5.49 27.54 13.16
C LYS A 126 -5.10 26.71 14.39
N ALA A 127 -4.57 25.53 14.16
CA ALA A 127 -4.21 24.58 15.23
C ALA A 127 -3.05 25.07 16.11
N LEU A 128 -2.12 25.86 15.55
CA LEU A 128 -1.07 26.53 16.32
C LEU A 128 -1.56 27.83 17.00
N GLY A 129 -2.83 28.22 16.82
CA GLY A 129 -3.42 29.40 17.42
C GLY A 129 -3.01 30.73 16.78
N GLU A 130 -2.32 30.69 15.63
CA GLU A 130 -1.85 31.89 14.94
C GLU A 130 -2.95 32.58 14.12
N LEU A 131 -3.90 31.81 13.61
CA LEU A 131 -5.09 32.32 12.89
C LEU A 131 -6.37 31.68 13.42
N LYS A 132 -7.52 32.35 13.16
CA LYS A 132 -8.85 31.83 13.55
C LYS A 132 -9.45 30.86 12.54
N THR A 133 -8.89 30.78 11.34
CA THR A 133 -9.38 29.96 10.22
C THR A 133 -8.21 29.33 9.47
N ALA A 134 -8.49 28.28 8.70
CA ALA A 134 -7.59 27.71 7.71
C ALA A 134 -8.25 27.67 6.30
N ASP A 135 -9.27 28.52 6.06
CA ASP A 135 -9.91 28.66 4.74
C ASP A 135 -8.84 29.00 3.67
N PRO A 136 -8.62 28.16 2.64
CA PRO A 136 -7.56 28.36 1.66
C PRO A 136 -7.72 29.61 0.80
N LEU A 137 -8.91 30.17 0.72
CA LEU A 137 -9.16 31.42 0.00
C LEU A 137 -9.01 32.67 0.88
N ASN A 138 -8.74 32.49 2.17
CA ASN A 138 -8.51 33.62 3.06
C ASN A 138 -7.09 34.22 2.84
N PRO A 139 -6.94 35.51 2.51
CA PRO A 139 -5.62 36.11 2.22
C PRO A 139 -4.62 36.02 3.38
N LYS A 140 -5.09 36.01 4.65
CA LYS A 140 -4.22 35.86 5.83
C LYS A 140 -3.66 34.43 5.91
N VAL A 141 -4.47 33.43 5.57
CA VAL A 141 -4.03 32.01 5.51
C VAL A 141 -3.02 31.82 4.39
N GLN A 142 -3.28 32.36 3.21
CA GLN A 142 -2.34 32.34 2.07
C GLN A 142 -1.00 33.01 2.42
N THR A 143 -1.06 34.17 3.10
CA THR A 143 0.14 34.89 3.55
C THR A 143 0.90 34.08 4.61
N TRP A 144 0.20 33.41 5.50
CA TRP A 144 0.82 32.55 6.54
C TRP A 144 1.60 31.40 5.88
N TRP A 145 1.00 30.72 4.90
CA TRP A 145 1.67 29.61 4.19
C TRP A 145 2.88 30.07 3.38
N LYS A 146 2.81 31.25 2.73
CA LYS A 146 3.99 31.84 2.07
C LYS A 146 5.14 32.08 3.05
N LYS A 147 4.87 32.73 4.17
CA LYS A 147 5.89 32.99 5.20
C LYS A 147 6.45 31.67 5.76
N LYS A 148 5.60 30.65 5.94
CA LYS A 148 6.04 29.35 6.42
C LYS A 148 6.91 28.63 5.38
N ALA A 149 6.59 28.70 4.11
CA ALA A 149 7.42 28.21 3.02
C ALA A 149 8.79 28.91 3.01
N ASP A 150 8.82 30.26 3.09
CA ASP A 150 10.06 31.02 3.15
C ASP A 150 10.92 30.60 4.35
N GLU A 151 10.33 30.39 5.52
CA GLU A 151 11.01 29.87 6.72
C GLU A 151 11.62 28.48 6.48
N ILE A 152 10.85 27.57 5.89
CA ILE A 152 11.30 26.20 5.60
C ILE A 152 12.50 26.22 4.64
N TYR A 153 12.39 26.93 3.52
CA TYR A 153 13.47 26.98 2.51
C TYR A 153 14.69 27.77 2.98
N HIS A 154 14.53 28.71 3.92
CA HIS A 154 15.66 29.33 4.58
C HIS A 154 16.47 28.30 5.43
N LEU A 155 15.78 27.36 6.07
CA LEU A 155 16.40 26.30 6.89
C LEU A 155 16.85 25.09 6.05
N ILE A 156 16.12 24.75 5.00
CA ILE A 156 16.31 23.56 4.16
C ILE A 156 16.19 23.99 2.69
N PRO A 157 17.27 24.50 2.07
CA PRO A 157 17.22 25.08 0.73
C PRO A 157 16.75 24.13 -0.39
N ASP A 158 16.92 22.83 -0.19
CA ASP A 158 16.52 21.76 -1.12
C ASP A 158 15.27 21.00 -0.66
N PHE A 159 14.47 21.58 0.25
CA PHE A 159 13.21 20.97 0.69
C PHE A 159 12.31 20.59 -0.48
N GLY A 160 11.82 19.34 -0.49
CA GLY A 160 11.09 18.82 -1.64
C GLY A 160 9.64 19.29 -1.73
N GLY A 161 8.97 19.46 -0.61
CA GLY A 161 7.57 19.88 -0.58
C GLY A 161 6.70 19.19 0.48
N PHE A 162 5.39 19.29 0.31
CA PHE A 162 4.41 18.78 1.26
C PHE A 162 3.68 17.55 0.76
N LEU A 163 3.39 16.62 1.69
CA LEU A 163 2.38 15.58 1.54
C LEU A 163 1.14 15.97 2.36
N VAL A 164 -0.05 15.82 1.77
CA VAL A 164 -1.30 16.24 2.40
C VAL A 164 -2.35 15.13 2.34
N LYS A 165 -2.90 14.77 3.50
CA LYS A 165 -4.16 14.05 3.67
C LYS A 165 -5.19 15.05 4.18
N ALA A 166 -6.29 15.25 3.45
CA ALA A 166 -7.29 16.25 3.77
C ALA A 166 -8.71 15.69 3.63
N ASN A 167 -9.60 16.08 4.54
CA ASN A 167 -11.01 15.66 4.59
C ASN A 167 -11.23 14.14 4.56
N SER A 168 -10.33 13.41 5.20
CA SER A 168 -10.42 11.96 5.30
C SER A 168 -10.07 11.51 6.72
N GLU A 169 -10.85 10.57 7.27
CA GLU A 169 -10.65 9.98 8.61
C GLU A 169 -10.45 11.02 9.74
N GLY A 170 -11.20 12.12 9.69
CA GLY A 170 -11.14 13.19 10.70
C GLY A 170 -9.99 14.19 10.52
N GLU A 171 -9.11 14.02 9.51
CA GLU A 171 -8.13 15.05 9.19
C GLU A 171 -8.80 16.27 8.53
N PRO A 172 -8.44 17.49 8.95
CA PRO A 172 -9.04 18.70 8.43
C PRO A 172 -8.66 18.95 6.97
N GLY A 173 -9.54 19.64 6.24
CA GLY A 173 -9.29 19.96 4.85
C GLY A 173 -10.10 21.15 4.32
N PRO A 174 -10.01 21.44 3.02
CA PRO A 174 -10.70 22.57 2.41
C PRO A 174 -12.23 22.46 2.48
N MET A 175 -12.80 21.24 2.49
CA MET A 175 -14.25 21.05 2.55
C MET A 175 -14.86 21.57 3.85
N ASP A 176 -14.10 21.64 4.96
CA ASP A 176 -14.52 22.23 6.23
C ASP A 176 -14.87 23.73 6.10
N TYR A 177 -14.46 24.34 4.99
CA TYR A 177 -14.67 25.76 4.65
C TYR A 177 -15.53 25.95 3.39
N GLY A 178 -16.20 24.89 2.90
CA GLY A 178 -16.98 24.93 1.66
C GLY A 178 -16.11 25.11 0.40
N ARG A 179 -14.85 24.65 0.43
CA ARG A 179 -13.89 24.66 -0.69
C ARG A 179 -13.63 23.25 -1.18
N ASN A 180 -13.11 23.12 -2.40
CA ASN A 180 -12.74 21.83 -2.97
C ASN A 180 -11.25 21.50 -2.76
N HIS A 181 -10.83 20.28 -3.13
CA HIS A 181 -9.45 19.84 -3.01
C HIS A 181 -8.47 20.70 -3.83
N ALA A 182 -8.87 21.20 -5.00
CA ALA A 182 -8.01 22.05 -5.82
C ALA A 182 -7.76 23.41 -5.15
N ASP A 183 -8.75 24.01 -4.47
CA ASP A 183 -8.57 25.25 -3.71
C ASP A 183 -7.50 25.06 -2.64
N GLY A 184 -7.57 23.96 -1.89
CA GLY A 184 -6.63 23.64 -0.82
C GLY A 184 -5.22 23.35 -1.34
N ALA A 185 -5.11 22.49 -2.35
CA ALA A 185 -3.84 22.12 -2.92
C ALA A 185 -3.13 23.29 -3.60
N ASN A 186 -3.88 24.12 -4.35
CA ASN A 186 -3.35 25.29 -5.07
C ASN A 186 -2.86 26.39 -4.13
N MET A 187 -3.50 26.58 -2.97
CA MET A 187 -3.01 27.50 -1.94
C MET A 187 -1.59 27.10 -1.49
N LEU A 188 -1.38 25.82 -1.15
CA LEU A 188 -0.07 25.30 -0.73
C LEU A 188 0.94 25.33 -1.88
N ALA A 189 0.51 24.93 -3.07
CA ALA A 189 1.32 24.94 -4.28
C ALA A 189 1.83 26.35 -4.62
N THR A 190 0.98 27.36 -4.49
CA THR A 190 1.34 28.77 -4.67
C THR A 190 2.39 29.24 -3.66
N ALA A 191 2.31 28.75 -2.41
CA ALA A 191 3.30 29.10 -1.39
C ALA A 191 4.68 28.46 -1.68
N LEU A 192 4.72 27.25 -2.26
CA LEU A 192 5.95 26.52 -2.54
C LEU A 192 6.56 26.87 -3.92
N GLU A 193 5.76 27.37 -4.86
CA GLU A 193 6.15 27.63 -6.26
C GLU A 193 7.42 28.49 -6.41
N PRO A 194 7.63 29.59 -5.64
CA PRO A 194 8.84 30.39 -5.73
C PRO A 194 10.13 29.63 -5.40
N HIS A 195 10.02 28.53 -4.69
CA HIS A 195 11.13 27.70 -4.22
C HIS A 195 11.28 26.39 -5.00
N GLY A 196 10.41 26.11 -5.99
CA GLY A 196 10.40 24.87 -6.77
C GLY A 196 9.88 23.65 -6.02
N GLY A 197 9.16 23.83 -4.90
CA GLY A 197 8.57 22.74 -4.14
C GLY A 197 7.25 22.24 -4.72
N ILE A 198 6.92 20.99 -4.39
CA ILE A 198 5.70 20.32 -4.86
C ILE A 198 4.73 20.06 -3.73
N VAL A 199 3.46 19.87 -4.10
CA VAL A 199 2.40 19.37 -3.20
C VAL A 199 1.97 18.00 -3.69
N MET A 200 2.16 16.98 -2.89
CA MET A 200 1.60 15.65 -3.08
C MET A 200 0.26 15.60 -2.33
N TRP A 201 -0.84 15.64 -3.07
CA TRP A 201 -2.18 15.65 -2.51
C TRP A 201 -2.79 14.26 -2.62
N ARG A 202 -3.06 13.62 -1.48
CA ARG A 202 -3.59 12.25 -1.49
C ARG A 202 -5.05 12.22 -1.91
N ALA A 203 -5.35 11.43 -2.94
CA ALA A 203 -6.71 11.04 -3.28
C ALA A 203 -7.16 9.87 -2.40
N PHE A 204 -7.20 10.11 -1.11
CA PHE A 204 -7.63 9.15 -0.10
C PHE A 204 -8.83 9.72 0.62
N VAL A 205 -9.99 9.24 0.24
CA VAL A 205 -11.25 9.76 0.72
C VAL A 205 -11.99 8.67 1.48
N TYR A 206 -12.22 8.93 2.75
CA TYR A 206 -13.16 8.17 3.57
C TYR A 206 -14.17 9.15 4.14
N SER A 207 -15.15 9.53 3.31
CA SER A 207 -16.26 10.35 3.75
C SER A 207 -17.41 9.46 4.25
N ALA A 208 -18.18 9.95 5.24
CA ALA A 208 -19.31 9.24 5.80
C ALA A 208 -20.58 9.28 4.91
N GLN A 209 -20.46 9.60 3.62
CA GLN A 209 -21.63 9.92 2.78
C GLN A 209 -22.35 8.70 2.19
N GLY A 210 -21.93 7.47 2.55
CA GLY A 210 -22.56 6.24 2.06
C GLY A 210 -22.08 5.83 0.66
N GLY A 211 -22.53 4.67 0.18
CA GLY A 211 -22.12 4.12 -1.10
C GLY A 211 -20.86 3.26 -1.03
N ASP A 212 -20.42 2.74 -2.18
CA ASP A 212 -19.23 1.91 -2.27
C ASP A 212 -17.95 2.74 -2.14
N ARG A 213 -17.10 2.40 -1.18
CA ARG A 213 -15.79 3.07 -0.98
C ARG A 213 -14.90 3.04 -2.22
N ALA A 214 -15.05 2.02 -3.06
CA ALA A 214 -14.28 1.91 -4.30
C ALA A 214 -14.54 3.07 -5.28
N ASN A 215 -15.70 3.74 -5.17
CA ASN A 215 -16.08 4.86 -6.04
C ASN A 215 -15.55 6.21 -5.55
N GLN A 216 -15.33 6.37 -4.24
CA GLN A 216 -15.21 7.68 -3.61
C GLN A 216 -14.06 8.53 -4.15
N ALA A 217 -12.85 7.98 -4.25
CA ALA A 217 -11.70 8.75 -4.73
C ALA A 217 -11.88 9.21 -6.18
N TYR A 218 -12.46 8.38 -7.02
CA TYR A 218 -12.77 8.73 -8.41
C TYR A 218 -13.79 9.86 -8.46
N ASP A 219 -14.93 9.70 -7.78
CA ASP A 219 -16.03 10.66 -7.82
C ASP A 219 -15.64 12.06 -7.30
N GLU A 220 -14.78 12.11 -6.26
CA GLU A 220 -14.31 13.39 -5.72
C GLU A 220 -13.26 14.09 -6.59
N PHE A 221 -12.43 13.35 -7.31
CA PHE A 221 -11.31 13.94 -8.03
C PHE A 221 -11.53 14.13 -9.53
N ILE A 222 -12.41 13.35 -10.16
CA ILE A 222 -12.59 13.41 -11.62
C ILE A 222 -13.05 14.79 -12.10
N GLY A 223 -13.96 15.44 -11.37
CA GLY A 223 -14.46 16.79 -11.69
C GLY A 223 -13.43 17.90 -11.50
N LEU A 224 -12.29 17.59 -10.88
CA LEU A 224 -11.21 18.55 -10.61
C LEU A 224 -10.04 18.44 -11.59
N ASP A 225 -10.10 17.52 -12.56
CA ASP A 225 -9.01 17.32 -13.51
C ASP A 225 -8.68 18.60 -14.29
N GLY A 226 -7.43 19.03 -14.23
CA GLY A 226 -6.94 20.27 -14.84
C GLY A 226 -7.19 21.54 -14.00
N GLN A 227 -7.73 21.44 -12.79
CA GLN A 227 -7.88 22.58 -11.88
C GLN A 227 -6.69 22.73 -10.91
N PHE A 228 -5.82 21.73 -10.84
CA PHE A 228 -4.62 21.75 -9.99
C PHE A 228 -3.47 22.46 -10.70
N LYS A 229 -2.64 23.18 -9.93
CA LYS A 229 -1.40 23.81 -10.44
C LYS A 229 -0.38 22.76 -10.86
N ASP A 230 0.57 23.15 -11.72
CA ASP A 230 1.59 22.27 -12.29
C ASP A 230 2.51 21.61 -11.25
N ASN A 231 2.68 22.21 -10.08
CA ASN A 231 3.45 21.67 -8.97
C ASN A 231 2.60 20.90 -7.94
N VAL A 232 1.34 20.58 -8.27
CA VAL A 232 0.51 19.62 -7.53
C VAL A 232 0.56 18.26 -8.22
N ILE A 233 0.75 17.20 -7.44
CA ILE A 233 0.73 15.82 -7.90
C ILE A 233 -0.31 15.07 -7.06
N ILE A 234 -1.30 14.46 -7.70
CA ILE A 234 -2.29 13.65 -7.00
C ILE A 234 -1.67 12.29 -6.67
N GLN A 235 -1.55 11.98 -5.39
CA GLN A 235 -1.01 10.72 -4.89
C GLN A 235 -2.14 9.74 -4.66
N ILE A 236 -2.18 8.65 -5.43
CA ILE A 236 -3.27 7.69 -5.53
C ILE A 236 -2.77 6.33 -5.06
N LYS A 237 -3.49 5.65 -4.17
CA LYS A 237 -3.20 4.25 -3.83
C LYS A 237 -3.31 3.36 -5.05
N ASN A 238 -2.52 2.29 -5.10
CA ASN A 238 -2.54 1.36 -6.23
C ASN A 238 -3.92 0.74 -6.50
N GLY A 239 -4.69 0.43 -5.45
CA GLY A 239 -6.09 -0.01 -5.53
C GLY A 239 -7.08 1.09 -5.19
N PRO A 240 -8.38 0.91 -5.49
CA PRO A 240 -9.40 1.95 -5.31
C PRO A 240 -9.82 2.16 -3.85
N ILE A 241 -9.57 1.20 -2.95
CA ILE A 241 -9.98 1.30 -1.54
C ILE A 241 -8.78 1.47 -0.61
N ASP A 242 -7.91 0.44 -0.56
CA ASP A 242 -6.76 0.44 0.34
C ASP A 242 -5.64 -0.47 -0.20
N PHE A 243 -4.66 -0.86 0.63
CA PHE A 243 -3.54 -1.72 0.25
C PHE A 243 -3.84 -3.20 0.51
N GLN A 244 -5.02 -3.67 0.09
CA GLN A 244 -5.44 -5.05 0.29
C GLN A 244 -4.50 -6.03 -0.45
N PRO A 245 -4.41 -7.30 -0.05
CA PRO A 245 -3.55 -8.28 -0.70
C PRO A 245 -3.81 -8.40 -2.21
N ARG A 246 -5.06 -8.17 -2.64
CA ARG A 246 -5.43 -8.01 -4.05
C ARG A 246 -6.56 -7.00 -4.20
N GLU A 247 -6.29 -5.98 -5.01
CA GLU A 247 -7.25 -5.02 -5.52
C GLU A 247 -7.02 -4.82 -7.02
N PRO A 248 -8.03 -4.46 -7.80
CA PRO A 248 -7.79 -3.97 -9.16
C PRO A 248 -7.04 -2.64 -9.09
N VAL A 249 -6.44 -2.23 -10.20
CA VAL A 249 -5.82 -0.89 -10.28
C VAL A 249 -6.89 0.18 -10.10
N SER A 250 -6.60 1.22 -9.32
CA SER A 250 -7.55 2.33 -9.13
C SER A 250 -7.92 2.98 -10.47
N PRO A 251 -9.22 3.12 -10.79
CA PRO A 251 -9.66 3.69 -12.06
C PRO A 251 -9.23 5.14 -12.24
N LEU A 252 -8.92 5.85 -11.17
CA LEU A 252 -8.49 7.24 -11.21
C LEU A 252 -7.19 7.43 -12.02
N PHE A 253 -6.30 6.42 -12.08
CA PHE A 253 -5.10 6.45 -12.93
C PHE A 253 -5.39 6.55 -14.44
N PHE A 254 -6.56 6.13 -14.85
CA PHE A 254 -6.98 6.18 -16.25
C PHE A 254 -7.80 7.42 -16.57
N ALA A 255 -8.35 8.07 -15.56
CA ALA A 255 -9.33 9.13 -15.70
C ALA A 255 -8.73 10.54 -15.73
N LEU A 256 -7.73 10.82 -14.89
CA LEU A 256 -7.07 12.11 -14.86
C LEU A 256 -6.20 12.28 -16.12
N LYS A 257 -6.53 13.28 -16.96
CA LYS A 257 -5.88 13.51 -18.26
C LYS A 257 -5.00 14.76 -18.28
N LYS A 258 -5.17 15.66 -17.31
CA LYS A 258 -4.49 16.97 -17.26
C LYS A 258 -3.67 17.15 -15.99
N THR A 259 -4.03 16.46 -14.92
CA THR A 259 -3.41 16.58 -13.61
C THR A 259 -2.33 15.52 -13.43
N LYS A 260 -1.17 15.91 -12.93
CA LYS A 260 -0.08 14.97 -12.63
C LYS A 260 -0.48 13.99 -11.54
N MET A 261 -0.04 12.75 -11.69
CA MET A 261 -0.33 11.66 -10.75
C MET A 261 0.93 10.94 -10.32
N MET A 262 0.90 10.36 -9.12
CA MET A 262 1.87 9.38 -8.65
C MET A 262 1.17 8.23 -7.94
N VAL A 263 1.77 7.04 -7.96
CA VAL A 263 1.23 5.89 -7.25
C VAL A 263 1.73 5.86 -5.80
N GLU A 264 0.83 5.50 -4.87
CA GLU A 264 1.17 5.16 -3.50
C GLU A 264 1.09 3.65 -3.32
N PHE A 265 2.24 3.02 -3.07
CA PHE A 265 2.36 1.62 -2.67
C PHE A 265 2.56 1.52 -1.15
N GLN A 266 2.22 0.39 -0.56
CA GLN A 266 2.53 0.12 0.82
C GLN A 266 3.64 -0.93 0.93
N ILE A 267 4.80 -0.52 1.48
CA ILE A 267 5.88 -1.43 1.85
C ILE A 267 5.61 -1.98 3.26
N THR A 268 4.98 -1.19 4.11
CA THR A 268 4.43 -1.60 5.40
C THR A 268 3.33 -2.63 5.16
N GLN A 269 3.48 -3.82 5.67
CA GLN A 269 2.62 -4.96 5.38
C GLN A 269 1.34 -4.95 6.25
N GLU A 270 0.59 -3.86 6.28
CA GLU A 270 -0.62 -3.70 7.10
C GLU A 270 -1.65 -4.81 6.84
N TYR A 271 -1.89 -5.09 5.56
CA TYR A 271 -2.85 -6.11 5.11
C TYR A 271 -2.17 -7.40 4.63
N THR A 272 -0.85 -7.46 4.75
CA THR A 272 -0.05 -8.60 4.28
C THR A 272 0.80 -9.21 5.40
N GLY A 273 0.17 -9.39 6.57
CA GLY A 273 0.73 -10.12 7.71
C GLY A 273 1.60 -9.31 8.65
N GLY A 274 1.44 -7.95 8.72
CA GLY A 274 2.02 -7.10 9.75
C GLY A 274 3.54 -7.22 9.90
N SER A 275 4.27 -7.45 8.81
CA SER A 275 5.73 -7.74 8.81
C SER A 275 6.16 -8.94 9.68
N ILE A 276 5.19 -9.70 10.24
CA ILE A 276 5.45 -10.99 10.89
C ILE A 276 5.59 -12.06 9.82
N GLN A 277 4.68 -12.06 8.87
CA GLN A 277 4.64 -13.00 7.76
C GLN A 277 5.48 -12.51 6.59
N THR A 278 5.98 -13.44 5.80
CA THR A 278 6.76 -13.12 4.60
C THR A 278 5.83 -12.93 3.42
N CYS A 279 5.83 -11.72 2.85
CA CYS A 279 5.15 -11.37 1.61
C CYS A 279 6.08 -10.53 0.74
N PHE A 280 6.47 -11.03 -0.41
CA PHE A 280 7.24 -10.28 -1.39
C PHE A 280 6.29 -9.50 -2.29
N LEU A 281 6.36 -8.17 -2.23
CA LEU A 281 5.38 -7.27 -2.82
C LEU A 281 5.64 -6.93 -4.30
N ALA A 282 6.85 -7.17 -4.81
CA ALA A 282 7.19 -6.83 -6.20
C ALA A 282 6.27 -7.49 -7.24
N PRO A 283 5.78 -8.73 -7.08
CA PRO A 283 4.77 -9.29 -8.01
C PRO A 283 3.48 -8.48 -8.06
N MET A 284 2.99 -7.96 -6.92
CA MET A 284 1.81 -7.12 -6.85
C MET A 284 2.04 -5.76 -7.55
N TRP A 285 3.20 -5.15 -7.35
CA TRP A 285 3.55 -3.89 -8.00
C TRP A 285 3.79 -4.06 -9.50
N ARG A 286 4.31 -5.23 -9.93
CA ARG A 286 4.43 -5.57 -11.36
C ARG A 286 3.04 -5.70 -12.00
N GLU A 287 2.11 -6.40 -11.34
CA GLU A 287 0.71 -6.54 -11.77
C GLU A 287 0.04 -5.17 -11.96
N PHE A 288 0.33 -4.21 -11.07
CA PHE A 288 -0.13 -2.82 -11.20
C PHE A 288 0.41 -2.18 -12.50
N PHE A 289 1.72 -2.23 -12.75
CA PHE A 289 2.32 -1.62 -13.95
C PHE A 289 1.87 -2.33 -15.23
N ASP A 290 1.70 -3.66 -15.21
CA ASP A 290 1.19 -4.44 -16.34
C ASP A 290 -0.24 -4.01 -16.69
N THR A 291 -1.11 -3.90 -15.70
CA THR A 291 -2.49 -3.44 -15.91
C THR A 291 -2.53 -1.99 -16.40
N LEU A 292 -1.72 -1.11 -15.79
CA LEU A 292 -1.61 0.28 -16.21
C LEU A 292 -1.16 0.41 -17.67
N GLY A 293 -0.24 -0.46 -18.11
CA GLY A 293 0.30 -0.54 -19.47
C GLY A 293 -0.73 -0.99 -20.53
N THR A 294 -1.85 -1.60 -20.14
CA THR A 294 -2.91 -2.01 -21.08
C THR A 294 -3.65 -0.80 -21.68
N ILE A 295 -3.64 0.35 -21.00
CA ILE A 295 -4.30 1.59 -21.44
C ILE A 295 -3.22 2.57 -21.91
N LYS A 296 -3.13 2.79 -23.22
CA LYS A 296 -2.10 3.65 -23.81
C LYS A 296 -2.42 5.15 -23.64
N ASP A 297 -3.70 5.50 -23.71
CA ASP A 297 -4.16 6.90 -23.55
C ASP A 297 -4.33 7.24 -22.07
N ARG A 298 -3.19 7.36 -21.35
CA ARG A 298 -3.12 7.80 -19.96
C ARG A 298 -1.98 8.78 -19.75
N GLN A 299 -2.07 9.59 -18.71
CA GLN A 299 -0.95 10.40 -18.26
C GLN A 299 0.19 9.50 -17.73
N PRO A 300 1.46 9.85 -17.97
CA PRO A 300 2.58 9.21 -17.32
C PRO A 300 2.55 9.48 -15.80
N LEU A 301 3.09 8.56 -15.02
CA LEU A 301 3.26 8.78 -13.59
C LEU A 301 4.46 9.71 -13.34
N ALA A 302 4.25 10.76 -12.54
CA ALA A 302 5.32 11.63 -12.08
C ALA A 302 6.24 10.95 -11.05
N GLY A 303 5.75 9.89 -10.39
CA GLY A 303 6.53 9.19 -9.38
C GLY A 303 5.77 8.06 -8.69
N ALA A 304 6.44 7.51 -7.68
CA ALA A 304 5.87 6.56 -6.73
C ALA A 304 6.26 6.94 -5.29
N ALA A 305 5.33 6.72 -4.37
CA ALA A 305 5.54 6.78 -2.94
C ALA A 305 5.37 5.39 -2.34
N GLY A 306 6.26 4.97 -1.45
CA GLY A 306 6.16 3.73 -0.70
C GLY A 306 5.94 4.02 0.78
N VAL A 307 4.84 3.57 1.37
CA VAL A 307 4.65 3.66 2.82
C VAL A 307 5.69 2.77 3.48
N ALA A 308 6.57 3.37 4.28
CA ALA A 308 7.78 2.72 4.76
C ALA A 308 7.50 1.67 5.83
N ASN A 309 8.19 0.52 5.74
CA ASN A 309 8.29 -0.47 6.80
C ASN A 309 9.69 -0.41 7.42
N ILE A 310 10.01 0.72 8.05
CA ILE A 310 11.34 1.03 8.60
C ILE A 310 11.15 1.58 10.00
N GLY A 311 11.79 0.93 10.97
CA GLY A 311 11.77 1.33 12.37
C GLY A 311 13.14 1.23 13.02
N ASP A 312 13.18 1.33 14.34
CA ASP A 312 14.42 1.29 15.12
C ASP A 312 14.94 -0.13 15.42
N ALA A 313 14.35 -1.15 14.82
CA ALA A 313 14.89 -2.50 14.83
C ALA A 313 16.30 -2.54 14.20
N ASP A 314 17.18 -3.42 14.71
CA ASP A 314 18.57 -3.53 14.24
C ASP A 314 18.67 -3.80 12.74
N ASN A 315 17.78 -4.64 12.21
CA ASN A 315 17.67 -4.97 10.78
C ASN A 315 16.68 -4.08 10.02
N TRP A 316 16.32 -2.90 10.54
CA TRP A 316 15.43 -1.89 9.99
C TRP A 316 13.94 -2.28 9.86
N THR A 317 13.64 -3.52 9.55
CA THR A 317 12.27 -3.98 9.22
C THR A 317 11.73 -5.00 10.22
N ALA A 318 12.48 -5.32 11.26
CA ALA A 318 12.21 -6.37 12.26
C ALA A 318 12.04 -7.79 11.67
N ASN A 319 11.83 -7.93 10.39
CA ASN A 319 11.77 -9.19 9.65
C ASN A 319 12.90 -9.23 8.62
N ASP A 320 13.80 -10.20 8.75
CA ASP A 320 15.01 -10.28 7.93
C ASP A 320 14.71 -10.32 6.42
N LEU A 321 13.63 -10.98 5.99
CA LEU A 321 13.23 -11.00 4.58
C LEU A 321 12.43 -9.78 4.12
N SER A 322 11.81 -9.01 5.03
CA SER A 322 10.99 -7.86 4.61
C SER A 322 11.79 -6.71 4.00
N MET A 323 13.11 -6.62 4.26
CA MET A 323 13.96 -5.65 3.57
C MET A 323 13.99 -5.83 2.05
N VAL A 324 13.66 -7.01 1.52
CA VAL A 324 13.53 -7.24 0.07
C VAL A 324 12.49 -6.33 -0.54
N ASN A 325 11.44 -5.94 0.20
CA ASN A 325 10.39 -5.06 -0.29
C ASN A 325 10.87 -3.60 -0.41
N TRP A 326 11.72 -3.13 0.51
CA TRP A 326 12.34 -1.81 0.39
C TRP A 326 13.27 -1.76 -0.84
N TYR A 327 14.12 -2.79 -1.00
CA TYR A 327 14.96 -2.95 -2.18
C TYR A 327 14.13 -2.99 -3.47
N ALA A 328 13.07 -3.82 -3.49
CA ALA A 328 12.20 -4.01 -4.65
C ALA A 328 11.47 -2.73 -5.04
N PHE A 329 11.00 -1.93 -4.07
CA PHE A 329 10.40 -0.63 -4.33
C PHE A 329 11.36 0.28 -5.09
N GLY A 330 12.60 0.40 -4.62
CA GLY A 330 13.62 1.18 -5.32
C GLY A 330 13.90 0.66 -6.73
N ARG A 331 14.01 -0.66 -6.89
CA ARG A 331 14.31 -1.29 -8.20
C ARG A 331 13.17 -1.11 -9.20
N ILE A 332 11.92 -1.39 -8.81
CA ILE A 332 10.77 -1.33 -9.72
C ILE A 332 10.39 0.11 -10.08
N THR A 333 10.68 1.08 -9.22
CA THR A 333 10.44 2.51 -9.51
C THR A 333 11.56 3.16 -10.33
N ASN A 334 12.76 2.58 -10.33
CA ASN A 334 13.83 2.94 -11.26
C ASN A 334 13.69 2.30 -12.65
N ASP A 335 13.00 1.17 -12.73
CA ASP A 335 12.76 0.41 -13.95
C ASP A 335 11.40 -0.29 -13.81
N THR A 336 10.35 0.31 -14.37
CA THR A 336 8.98 -0.19 -14.27
C THR A 336 8.77 -1.52 -15.01
N GLU A 337 9.73 -1.98 -15.81
CA GLU A 337 9.75 -3.27 -16.49
C GLU A 337 10.58 -4.33 -15.74
N ALA A 338 11.19 -3.97 -14.61
CA ALA A 338 12.06 -4.87 -13.86
C ALA A 338 11.34 -6.17 -13.43
N SER A 339 11.97 -7.30 -13.68
CA SER A 339 11.42 -8.61 -13.33
C SER A 339 11.48 -8.85 -11.81
N SER A 340 10.34 -9.17 -11.19
CA SER A 340 10.28 -9.55 -9.77
C SER A 340 11.23 -10.69 -9.42
N LYS A 341 11.44 -11.66 -10.34
CA LYS A 341 12.40 -12.75 -10.17
C LYS A 341 13.83 -12.24 -10.10
N ASN A 342 14.22 -11.32 -10.98
CA ASN A 342 15.57 -10.77 -10.99
C ASN A 342 15.82 -9.93 -9.74
N ILE A 343 14.85 -9.10 -9.35
CA ILE A 343 14.89 -8.30 -8.11
C ILE A 343 15.13 -9.19 -6.88
N ALA A 344 14.37 -10.27 -6.73
CA ALA A 344 14.53 -11.20 -5.62
C ALA A 344 15.92 -11.85 -5.63
N ARG A 345 16.40 -12.34 -6.79
CA ARG A 345 17.73 -12.96 -6.92
C ARG A 345 18.86 -11.98 -6.61
N GLU A 346 18.80 -10.76 -7.16
CA GLU A 346 19.80 -9.71 -6.92
C GLU A 346 19.89 -9.41 -5.42
N TYR A 347 18.73 -9.23 -4.76
CA TYR A 347 18.69 -8.98 -3.33
C TYR A 347 19.28 -10.12 -2.52
N LEU A 348 18.86 -11.36 -2.75
CA LEU A 348 19.35 -12.52 -2.01
C LEU A 348 20.85 -12.73 -2.18
N ARG A 349 21.37 -12.54 -3.40
CA ARG A 349 22.81 -12.68 -3.68
C ARG A 349 23.65 -11.58 -3.07
N SER A 350 23.15 -10.36 -3.00
CA SER A 350 23.89 -9.23 -2.41
C SER A 350 23.80 -9.19 -0.89
N THR A 351 22.75 -9.75 -0.31
CA THR A 351 22.46 -9.61 1.13
C THR A 351 22.86 -10.84 1.93
N TYR A 352 22.64 -12.05 1.40
CA TYR A 352 22.84 -13.29 2.16
C TYR A 352 24.01 -14.13 1.62
N THR A 353 23.88 -14.65 0.39
CA THR A 353 24.89 -15.54 -0.19
C THR A 353 24.71 -15.66 -1.70
N THR A 354 25.78 -15.99 -2.40
CA THR A 354 25.74 -16.33 -3.84
C THR A 354 25.49 -17.84 -4.09
N ASP A 355 25.34 -18.64 -3.04
CA ASP A 355 25.10 -20.08 -3.15
C ASP A 355 23.71 -20.36 -3.71
N GLU A 356 23.65 -20.99 -4.89
CA GLU A 356 22.38 -21.29 -5.57
C GLU A 356 21.51 -22.31 -4.81
N ARG A 357 22.07 -23.07 -3.86
CA ARG A 357 21.28 -23.95 -2.98
C ARG A 357 20.38 -23.16 -2.04
N PHE A 358 20.72 -21.91 -1.75
CA PHE A 358 19.88 -20.94 -1.04
C PHE A 358 19.11 -20.04 -2.03
N VAL A 359 19.81 -19.38 -2.95
CA VAL A 359 19.24 -18.33 -3.80
C VAL A 359 18.07 -18.84 -4.63
N ARG A 360 18.21 -20.01 -5.25
CA ARG A 360 17.18 -20.57 -6.15
C ARG A 360 15.86 -20.90 -5.42
N PRO A 361 15.82 -21.73 -4.36
CA PRO A 361 14.58 -22.06 -3.68
C PRO A 361 13.95 -20.85 -3.00
N ILE A 362 14.75 -19.95 -2.38
CA ILE A 362 14.20 -18.77 -1.71
C ILE A 362 13.67 -17.75 -2.71
N THR A 363 14.24 -17.61 -3.89
CA THR A 363 13.63 -16.82 -4.97
C THR A 363 12.24 -17.36 -5.32
N GLN A 364 12.07 -18.68 -5.47
CA GLN A 364 10.77 -19.27 -5.79
C GLN A 364 9.76 -19.07 -4.64
N LEU A 365 10.20 -19.21 -3.38
CA LEU A 365 9.40 -18.94 -2.21
C LEU A 365 8.91 -17.48 -2.20
N LEU A 366 9.80 -16.51 -2.39
CA LEU A 366 9.45 -15.10 -2.44
C LEU A 366 8.44 -14.81 -3.55
N LEU A 367 8.64 -15.32 -4.75
CA LEU A 367 7.73 -15.12 -5.88
C LEU A 367 6.31 -15.66 -5.62
N LYS A 368 6.19 -16.74 -4.86
CA LYS A 368 4.91 -17.34 -4.48
C LYS A 368 4.26 -16.69 -3.26
N SER A 369 5.05 -16.01 -2.41
CA SER A 369 4.61 -15.63 -1.06
C SER A 369 3.37 -14.73 -1.05
N ARG A 370 3.22 -13.81 -2.04
CA ARG A 370 2.03 -12.96 -2.15
C ARG A 370 0.80 -13.78 -2.54
N GLU A 371 0.87 -14.64 -3.54
CA GLU A 371 -0.28 -15.48 -3.95
C GLU A 371 -0.69 -16.46 -2.85
N THR A 372 0.30 -17.08 -2.19
CA THR A 372 0.04 -17.93 -1.03
C THR A 372 -0.73 -17.19 0.05
N MET A 373 -0.35 -15.94 0.32
CA MET A 373 -1.03 -15.08 1.30
C MET A 373 -2.46 -14.74 0.86
N VAL A 374 -2.66 -14.36 -0.40
CA VAL A 374 -4.00 -14.14 -0.95
C VAL A 374 -4.86 -15.38 -0.77
N ASP A 375 -4.32 -16.55 -1.10
CA ASP A 375 -5.04 -17.81 -1.03
C ASP A 375 -5.53 -18.15 0.38
N TYR A 376 -4.71 -17.97 1.42
CA TYR A 376 -5.15 -18.29 2.77
C TYR A 376 -5.83 -17.13 3.52
N MET A 377 -5.72 -15.88 3.05
CA MET A 377 -6.37 -14.74 3.70
C MET A 377 -7.67 -14.34 3.00
N MET A 378 -7.57 -13.86 1.75
CA MET A 378 -8.64 -13.20 1.02
C MET A 378 -8.64 -13.64 -0.45
N PRO A 379 -9.00 -14.90 -0.74
CA PRO A 379 -8.98 -15.44 -2.10
C PRO A 379 -10.07 -14.85 -2.98
N LEU A 380 -9.92 -15.01 -4.29
CA LEU A 380 -10.91 -14.73 -5.32
C LEU A 380 -11.39 -13.25 -5.37
N GLY A 381 -10.63 -12.32 -4.78
CA GLY A 381 -11.02 -10.92 -4.70
C GLY A 381 -11.76 -10.52 -3.43
N LEU A 382 -11.89 -11.41 -2.45
CA LEU A 382 -12.31 -11.04 -1.10
C LEU A 382 -11.35 -10.01 -0.49
N HIS A 383 -11.88 -9.13 0.35
CA HIS A 383 -11.11 -8.08 1.00
C HIS A 383 -11.80 -7.60 2.29
N HIS A 384 -11.05 -6.88 3.15
CA HIS A 384 -11.52 -6.32 4.42
C HIS A 384 -12.12 -7.32 5.42
N ILE A 385 -11.72 -8.60 5.38
CA ILE A 385 -12.21 -9.65 6.29
C ILE A 385 -11.25 -9.98 7.44
N PHE A 386 -10.37 -9.03 7.77
CA PHE A 386 -9.42 -9.08 8.87
C PHE A 386 -9.97 -8.47 10.15
N ALA A 387 -9.25 -8.66 11.25
CA ALA A 387 -9.56 -8.11 12.56
C ALA A 387 -9.62 -6.58 12.55
N GLY A 388 -10.62 -6.03 13.21
CA GLY A 388 -10.81 -4.59 13.32
C GLY A 388 -9.65 -3.90 14.04
N GLY A 389 -9.35 -2.66 13.64
CA GLY A 389 -8.34 -1.82 14.27
C GLY A 389 -6.91 -2.12 13.87
N HIS A 390 -6.35 -3.27 14.24
CA HIS A 390 -4.94 -3.61 13.96
C HIS A 390 -4.72 -4.40 12.67
N HIS A 391 -5.77 -4.88 12.01
CA HIS A 391 -5.78 -5.59 10.72
C HIS A 391 -4.97 -6.90 10.67
N TYR A 392 -4.68 -7.52 11.82
CA TYR A 392 -3.95 -8.78 11.90
C TYR A 392 -4.87 -9.94 12.27
N GLY A 393 -4.88 -10.98 11.44
CA GLY A 393 -5.73 -12.16 11.63
C GLY A 393 -7.15 -12.00 11.05
N PRO A 394 -7.89 -13.13 10.95
CA PRO A 394 -9.23 -13.16 10.38
C PRO A 394 -10.29 -12.72 11.40
N GLU A 395 -11.18 -11.83 11.02
CA GLU A 395 -12.42 -11.54 11.74
C GLU A 395 -13.55 -11.20 10.75
N PRO A 396 -14.00 -12.12 9.87
CA PRO A 396 -15.08 -11.84 8.92
C PRO A 396 -16.40 -11.47 9.64
N TRP A 397 -16.54 -11.78 10.92
CA TRP A 397 -17.64 -11.42 11.80
C TRP A 397 -17.47 -10.07 12.51
N CYS A 398 -16.35 -9.35 12.36
CA CYS A 398 -16.06 -8.13 13.08
C CYS A 398 -17.18 -7.09 12.91
N ASN A 399 -17.81 -6.69 14.04
CA ASN A 399 -18.93 -5.76 14.04
C ASN A 399 -18.98 -4.94 15.35
N PRO A 400 -17.95 -4.13 15.65
CA PRO A 400 -17.94 -3.31 16.86
C PRO A 400 -19.06 -2.27 16.84
N LYS A 401 -19.72 -2.11 17.96
CA LYS A 401 -20.81 -1.14 18.12
C LYS A 401 -20.33 0.31 17.84
N GLY A 402 -21.06 1.00 16.98
CA GLY A 402 -20.79 2.41 16.64
C GLY A 402 -19.76 2.61 15.51
N TRP A 403 -19.21 1.56 14.96
CA TRP A 403 -18.38 1.66 13.76
C TRP A 403 -19.25 1.89 12.52
N ARG A 404 -18.69 2.60 11.57
CA ARG A 404 -19.32 2.83 10.27
C ARG A 404 -19.47 1.51 9.52
N GLU A 405 -20.55 1.35 8.76
CA GLU A 405 -20.78 0.12 7.99
C GLU A 405 -19.67 -0.17 6.98
N ASP A 406 -19.15 0.87 6.32
CA ASP A 406 -18.06 0.79 5.34
C ASP A 406 -16.66 0.52 5.95
N TRP A 407 -16.59 0.26 7.26
CA TRP A 407 -15.43 -0.25 7.97
C TRP A 407 -15.58 -1.71 8.38
N LEU A 408 -16.77 -2.27 8.22
CA LEU A 408 -17.10 -3.62 8.69
C LEU A 408 -16.89 -4.66 7.60
N PRO A 409 -16.30 -5.83 7.91
CA PRO A 409 -16.11 -6.93 6.95
C PRO A 409 -17.37 -7.31 6.19
N LYS A 410 -18.54 -7.34 6.86
CA LYS A 410 -19.83 -7.65 6.23
C LYS A 410 -20.18 -6.76 5.05
N PHE A 411 -19.71 -5.50 5.07
CA PHE A 411 -19.92 -4.55 3.97
C PHE A 411 -19.20 -5.01 2.69
N TYR A 412 -18.06 -5.70 2.82
CA TYR A 412 -17.21 -6.07 1.70
C TYR A 412 -17.45 -7.50 1.22
N HIS A 413 -17.62 -8.47 2.14
CA HIS A 413 -17.84 -9.85 1.73
C HIS A 413 -19.28 -10.14 1.28
N ARG A 414 -20.27 -9.37 1.76
CA ARG A 414 -21.69 -9.49 1.37
C ARG A 414 -22.22 -10.93 1.43
N ALA A 415 -21.71 -11.76 2.37
CA ALA A 415 -22.15 -13.15 2.48
C ALA A 415 -23.61 -13.25 2.93
N ASP A 416 -24.41 -14.03 2.20
CA ASP A 416 -25.79 -14.35 2.51
C ASP A 416 -26.18 -15.74 1.97
N SER A 417 -27.47 -16.12 2.08
CA SER A 417 -27.95 -17.42 1.63
C SER A 417 -27.82 -17.68 0.13
N ILE A 418 -27.60 -16.64 -0.66
CA ILE A 418 -27.46 -16.73 -2.12
C ILE A 418 -26.00 -16.90 -2.49
N GLY A 419 -25.08 -16.07 -1.95
CA GLY A 419 -23.71 -16.03 -2.41
C GLY A 419 -22.76 -15.20 -1.57
N LEU A 420 -21.64 -14.86 -2.18
CA LEU A 420 -20.51 -14.15 -1.60
C LEU A 420 -20.00 -13.09 -2.58
N GLY A 421 -19.40 -12.02 -2.06
CA GLY A 421 -18.76 -10.98 -2.86
C GLY A 421 -19.58 -9.71 -3.02
N PHE A 422 -18.96 -8.65 -3.47
CA PHE A 422 -19.58 -7.34 -3.63
C PHE A 422 -19.99 -7.13 -5.09
N ASN A 423 -21.27 -6.76 -5.33
CA ASN A 423 -21.71 -6.39 -6.68
C ASN A 423 -21.26 -4.97 -7.03
N ARG A 424 -20.24 -4.85 -7.89
CA ARG A 424 -19.71 -3.59 -8.43
C ARG A 424 -19.97 -3.40 -9.91
N THR A 425 -20.82 -4.27 -10.50
CA THR A 425 -21.22 -4.19 -11.90
C THR A 425 -22.30 -3.13 -12.13
N ASP A 426 -22.67 -2.92 -13.38
CA ASP A 426 -23.80 -2.08 -13.79
C ASP A 426 -25.09 -2.90 -14.03
N HIS A 427 -25.08 -4.22 -13.77
CA HIS A 427 -26.21 -5.12 -14.02
C HIS A 427 -26.94 -5.55 -12.75
N LYS A 428 -28.29 -5.59 -12.86
CA LYS A 428 -29.17 -6.10 -11.79
C LYS A 428 -29.29 -7.63 -11.74
N GLU A 429 -28.90 -8.33 -12.80
CA GLU A 429 -29.31 -9.72 -13.07
C GLU A 429 -28.75 -10.78 -12.14
N ARG A 430 -27.80 -10.43 -11.27
CA ARG A 430 -27.13 -11.38 -10.35
C ARG A 430 -27.01 -10.83 -8.93
N CYS A 431 -27.85 -9.88 -8.59
CA CYS A 431 -27.87 -9.25 -7.29
C CYS A 431 -28.99 -9.82 -6.45
N LEU A 432 -28.84 -9.71 -5.14
CA LEU A 432 -29.95 -9.80 -4.20
C LEU A 432 -31.10 -8.91 -4.65
N ALA A 433 -32.34 -9.29 -4.37
CA ALA A 433 -33.51 -8.46 -4.69
C ALA A 433 -33.28 -7.05 -4.09
N GLY A 434 -33.17 -6.04 -4.95
CA GLY A 434 -32.90 -4.65 -4.55
C GLY A 434 -31.44 -4.17 -4.62
N ASP A 435 -30.46 -5.04 -4.86
CA ASP A 435 -29.07 -4.64 -5.07
C ASP A 435 -28.82 -4.33 -6.56
N GLU A 436 -28.73 -3.05 -6.89
CA GLU A 436 -28.51 -2.58 -8.26
C GLU A 436 -27.03 -2.61 -8.69
N GLY A 437 -26.13 -3.06 -7.82
CA GLY A 437 -24.70 -2.90 -7.98
C GLY A 437 -24.23 -1.46 -7.73
N SER A 438 -22.95 -1.30 -7.40
CA SER A 438 -22.40 0.03 -7.14
C SER A 438 -21.99 0.79 -8.41
N GLY A 439 -21.95 0.11 -9.57
CA GLY A 439 -21.51 0.70 -10.83
C GLY A 439 -20.01 1.05 -10.87
N ASN A 440 -19.19 0.55 -9.95
CA ASN A 440 -17.74 0.85 -9.92
C ASN A 440 -17.05 0.53 -11.26
N VAL A 441 -17.48 -0.53 -11.95
CA VAL A 441 -16.98 -0.89 -13.28
C VAL A 441 -17.11 0.23 -14.31
N ASN A 442 -18.06 1.17 -14.15
CA ASN A 442 -18.27 2.30 -15.05
C ASN A 442 -17.15 3.37 -14.94
N GLN A 443 -16.35 3.32 -13.88
CA GLN A 443 -15.20 4.19 -13.71
C GLN A 443 -13.97 3.73 -14.51
N TYR A 444 -13.98 2.49 -15.02
CA TYR A 444 -12.90 1.94 -15.83
C TYR A 444 -13.08 2.25 -17.32
N PRO A 445 -11.98 2.49 -18.06
CA PRO A 445 -12.03 2.58 -19.51
C PRO A 445 -12.16 1.19 -20.15
N GLU A 446 -12.58 1.16 -21.44
CA GLU A 446 -12.45 -0.06 -22.23
C GLU A 446 -10.95 -0.35 -22.53
N PRO A 447 -10.54 -1.64 -22.54
CA PRO A 447 -11.37 -2.86 -22.42
C PRO A 447 -11.59 -3.35 -20.97
N LEU A 448 -11.06 -2.65 -19.94
CA LEU A 448 -11.15 -3.09 -18.54
C LEU A 448 -12.60 -3.12 -18.04
N ARG A 449 -13.41 -2.13 -18.45
CA ARG A 449 -14.83 -2.08 -18.08
C ARG A 449 -15.55 -3.35 -18.52
N SER A 450 -15.46 -3.72 -19.79
CA SER A 450 -16.09 -4.94 -20.31
C SER A 450 -15.53 -6.19 -19.64
N LEU A 451 -14.21 -6.23 -19.38
CA LEU A 451 -13.56 -7.35 -18.72
C LEU A 451 -14.10 -7.62 -17.31
N TYR A 452 -14.33 -6.56 -16.52
CA TYR A 452 -14.76 -6.69 -15.12
C TYR A 452 -16.28 -6.81 -14.95
N ASN A 453 -17.05 -6.25 -15.89
CA ASN A 453 -18.51 -6.19 -15.80
C ASN A 453 -19.21 -7.53 -16.10
N ASP A 454 -18.62 -8.39 -16.90
CA ASP A 454 -19.14 -9.71 -17.22
C ASP A 454 -18.43 -10.79 -16.37
N ILE A 455 -19.22 -11.53 -15.59
CA ILE A 455 -18.71 -12.60 -14.71
C ILE A 455 -17.93 -13.68 -15.48
N HIS A 456 -18.26 -13.91 -16.76
CA HIS A 456 -17.59 -14.91 -17.61
C HIS A 456 -16.22 -14.44 -18.10
N THR A 457 -15.98 -13.14 -18.18
CA THR A 457 -14.68 -12.56 -18.59
C THR A 457 -13.87 -12.05 -17.40
N CYS A 458 -14.54 -11.70 -16.28
CA CYS A 458 -13.88 -11.21 -15.08
C CYS A 458 -12.78 -12.20 -14.63
N PRO A 459 -11.56 -11.74 -14.34
CA PRO A 459 -10.52 -12.60 -13.79
C PRO A 459 -10.99 -13.27 -12.50
N GLU A 460 -10.85 -14.60 -12.40
CA GLU A 460 -11.35 -15.35 -11.24
C GLU A 460 -10.74 -14.86 -9.91
N ASN A 461 -9.52 -14.36 -9.95
CA ASN A 461 -8.85 -13.77 -8.77
C ASN A 461 -9.42 -12.39 -8.35
N LEU A 462 -10.37 -11.82 -9.10
CA LEU A 462 -11.12 -10.60 -8.79
C LEU A 462 -12.64 -10.80 -8.84
N ILE A 463 -13.10 -12.05 -8.99
CA ILE A 463 -14.53 -12.32 -9.22
C ILE A 463 -15.38 -11.83 -8.05
N LEU A 464 -14.96 -12.05 -6.80
CA LEU A 464 -15.67 -11.61 -5.59
C LEU A 464 -15.47 -10.12 -5.28
N TRP A 465 -14.50 -9.47 -5.94
CA TRP A 465 -14.37 -8.03 -5.89
C TRP A 465 -15.49 -7.34 -6.67
N PHE A 466 -15.78 -7.82 -7.89
CA PHE A 466 -16.71 -7.17 -8.80
C PHE A 466 -18.12 -7.78 -8.80
N HIS A 467 -18.28 -9.04 -8.36
CA HIS A 467 -19.55 -9.75 -8.45
C HIS A 467 -19.97 -10.33 -7.11
N HIS A 468 -21.28 -10.28 -6.85
CA HIS A 468 -21.92 -11.13 -5.86
C HIS A 468 -22.24 -12.47 -6.52
N VAL A 469 -21.56 -13.54 -6.11
CA VAL A 469 -21.54 -14.82 -6.81
C VAL A 469 -22.29 -15.88 -6.02
N PRO A 470 -23.28 -16.59 -6.60
CA PRO A 470 -23.98 -17.68 -5.94
C PRO A 470 -23.02 -18.79 -5.47
N TRP A 471 -23.30 -19.40 -4.32
CA TRP A 471 -22.47 -20.45 -3.74
C TRP A 471 -22.26 -21.66 -4.64
N ASP A 472 -23.27 -22.01 -5.46
CA ASP A 472 -23.28 -23.13 -6.41
C ASP A 472 -22.85 -22.71 -7.83
N TYR A 473 -22.45 -21.45 -8.04
CA TYR A 473 -21.98 -20.97 -9.34
C TYR A 473 -20.80 -21.82 -9.82
N THR A 474 -20.91 -22.37 -11.04
CA THR A 474 -19.84 -23.18 -11.63
C THR A 474 -18.72 -22.29 -12.16
N MET A 475 -17.56 -22.37 -11.51
CA MET A 475 -16.33 -21.69 -11.92
C MET A 475 -15.73 -22.33 -13.18
N ARG A 476 -14.72 -21.69 -13.79
CA ARG A 476 -14.11 -22.16 -15.05
C ARG A 476 -13.51 -23.56 -14.97
N ASN A 477 -13.07 -23.98 -13.79
CA ASN A 477 -12.55 -25.33 -13.54
C ASN A 477 -13.64 -26.40 -13.32
N GLY A 478 -14.91 -26.04 -13.39
CA GLY A 478 -16.06 -26.94 -13.24
C GLY A 478 -16.50 -27.19 -11.80
N LEU A 479 -15.84 -26.59 -10.81
CA LEU A 479 -16.22 -26.67 -9.39
C LEU A 479 -17.21 -25.54 -9.04
N SER A 480 -17.96 -25.73 -7.95
CA SER A 480 -18.79 -24.65 -7.37
C SER A 480 -17.92 -23.52 -6.82
N LEU A 481 -18.49 -22.31 -6.64
CA LEU A 481 -17.79 -21.24 -5.92
C LEU A 481 -17.33 -21.73 -4.53
N TRP A 482 -18.22 -22.42 -3.80
CA TRP A 482 -17.92 -22.94 -2.47
C TRP A 482 -16.72 -23.89 -2.47
N ASP A 483 -16.70 -24.89 -3.34
CA ASP A 483 -15.60 -25.83 -3.43
C ASP A 483 -14.30 -25.13 -3.85
N ASN A 484 -14.37 -24.18 -4.79
CA ASN A 484 -13.21 -23.37 -5.16
C ASN A 484 -12.64 -22.56 -4.00
N LEU A 485 -13.54 -21.96 -3.21
CA LEU A 485 -13.14 -21.20 -2.03
C LEU A 485 -12.42 -22.11 -1.03
N CYS A 486 -12.98 -23.28 -0.71
CA CYS A 486 -12.38 -24.26 0.18
C CYS A 486 -10.99 -24.71 -0.32
N TYR A 487 -10.89 -25.15 -1.56
CA TYR A 487 -9.61 -25.61 -2.13
C TYR A 487 -8.57 -24.51 -2.27
N THR A 488 -8.99 -23.26 -2.46
CA THR A 488 -8.05 -22.13 -2.50
C THR A 488 -7.46 -21.86 -1.12
N TYR A 489 -8.27 -21.86 -0.07
CA TYR A 489 -7.79 -21.77 1.31
C TYR A 489 -6.85 -22.93 1.66
N ASP A 490 -7.22 -24.17 1.31
CA ASP A 490 -6.40 -25.36 1.56
C ASP A 490 -5.05 -25.30 0.84
N ARG A 491 -5.05 -24.81 -0.41
CA ARG A 491 -3.82 -24.57 -1.19
C ARG A 491 -2.91 -23.54 -0.50
N GLY A 492 -3.49 -22.44 -0.03
CA GLY A 492 -2.76 -21.42 0.73
C GLY A 492 -2.07 -21.97 1.96
N VAL A 493 -2.76 -22.80 2.74
CA VAL A 493 -2.20 -23.49 3.91
C VAL A 493 -1.06 -24.43 3.50
N ALA A 494 -1.29 -25.27 2.50
CA ALA A 494 -0.28 -26.23 2.03
C ALA A 494 0.99 -25.55 1.49
N GLU A 495 0.87 -24.42 0.80
CA GLU A 495 2.04 -23.67 0.34
C GLU A 495 2.75 -22.96 1.50
N ALA A 496 2.04 -22.47 2.54
CA ALA A 496 2.66 -21.90 3.73
C ALA A 496 3.47 -22.96 4.51
N ASP A 497 2.99 -24.21 4.58
CA ASP A 497 3.75 -25.33 5.13
C ASP A 497 5.03 -25.62 4.31
N LYS A 498 4.94 -25.60 2.98
CA LYS A 498 6.11 -25.77 2.11
C LYS A 498 7.16 -24.66 2.30
N PHE A 499 6.77 -23.46 2.73
CA PHE A 499 7.73 -22.40 3.06
C PHE A 499 8.59 -22.78 4.26
N VAL A 500 8.00 -23.40 5.29
CA VAL A 500 8.74 -23.95 6.45
C VAL A 500 9.76 -24.98 5.98
N ASP A 501 9.34 -25.97 5.19
CA ASP A 501 10.23 -27.01 4.69
C ASP A 501 11.34 -26.48 3.78
N THR A 502 10.98 -25.55 2.88
CA THR A 502 11.92 -24.90 1.97
C THR A 502 12.99 -24.14 2.74
N TRP A 503 12.58 -23.35 3.74
CA TRP A 503 13.50 -22.59 4.56
C TRP A 503 14.39 -23.49 5.41
N LYS A 504 13.81 -24.52 6.02
CA LYS A 504 14.56 -25.53 6.80
C LYS A 504 15.68 -26.19 5.96
N ALA A 505 15.39 -26.50 4.71
CA ALA A 505 16.37 -27.09 3.78
C ALA A 505 17.45 -26.09 3.30
N ALA A 506 17.21 -24.79 3.38
CA ALA A 506 18.05 -23.74 2.82
C ALA A 506 19.01 -23.11 3.87
N ALA A 507 19.59 -23.91 4.76
CA ALA A 507 20.44 -23.47 5.87
C ALA A 507 21.88 -23.09 5.43
N TYR A 508 22.04 -22.30 4.35
CA TYR A 508 23.34 -21.88 3.78
C TYR A 508 23.68 -20.41 4.07
N ILE A 509 23.12 -19.84 5.15
CA ILE A 509 23.30 -18.46 5.58
C ILE A 509 23.63 -18.41 7.07
N ASP A 510 23.81 -17.23 7.63
CA ASP A 510 24.00 -17.06 9.08
C ASP A 510 22.94 -17.77 9.91
N SER A 511 23.37 -18.58 10.87
CA SER A 511 22.47 -19.44 11.64
C SER A 511 21.48 -18.68 12.52
N LYS A 512 21.82 -17.47 12.98
CA LYS A 512 20.91 -16.63 13.80
C LYS A 512 19.81 -16.03 12.93
N VAL A 513 20.15 -15.58 11.74
CA VAL A 513 19.19 -15.09 10.75
C VAL A 513 18.25 -16.24 10.34
N HIS A 514 18.82 -17.41 10.05
CA HIS A 514 18.06 -18.60 9.69
C HIS A 514 17.06 -18.98 10.78
N ALA A 515 17.49 -19.03 12.04
CA ALA A 515 16.63 -19.39 13.18
C ALA A 515 15.52 -18.35 13.45
N ARG A 516 15.82 -17.04 13.33
CA ARG A 516 14.79 -15.98 13.49
C ARG A 516 13.71 -16.09 12.42
N GLN A 517 14.12 -16.27 11.17
CA GLN A 517 13.18 -16.36 10.05
C GLN A 517 12.39 -17.68 10.07
N MET A 518 12.97 -18.78 10.56
CA MET A 518 12.26 -20.05 10.77
C MET A 518 11.01 -19.86 11.63
N LYS A 519 11.15 -19.18 12.78
CA LYS A 519 10.01 -18.89 13.67
C LYS A 519 8.90 -18.11 12.97
N ARG A 520 9.25 -17.23 12.03
CA ARG A 520 8.28 -16.45 11.26
C ARG A 520 7.52 -17.32 10.26
N PHE A 521 8.19 -18.26 9.58
CA PHE A 521 7.52 -19.20 8.68
C PHE A 521 6.62 -20.18 9.44
N GLU A 522 7.09 -20.71 10.59
CA GLU A 522 6.27 -21.53 11.46
C GLU A 522 5.03 -20.78 11.94
N ARG A 523 5.19 -19.48 12.27
CA ARG A 523 4.06 -18.62 12.62
C ARG A 523 3.12 -18.42 11.43
N GLN A 524 3.65 -18.10 10.25
CA GLN A 524 2.85 -17.92 9.03
C GLN A 524 2.04 -19.17 8.67
N ALA A 525 2.61 -20.34 8.82
CA ALA A 525 1.90 -21.61 8.59
C ALA A 525 0.75 -21.84 9.58
N LYS A 526 0.92 -21.44 10.86
CA LYS A 526 -0.18 -21.46 11.85
C LYS A 526 -1.26 -20.44 11.50
N ASP A 527 -0.87 -19.22 11.14
CA ASP A 527 -1.80 -18.16 10.75
C ASP A 527 -2.61 -18.55 9.52
N ALA A 528 -1.98 -19.21 8.54
CA ALA A 528 -2.68 -19.68 7.34
C ALA A 528 -3.83 -20.64 7.71
N ARG A 529 -3.60 -21.57 8.65
CA ARG A 529 -4.66 -22.46 9.17
C ARG A 529 -5.74 -21.69 9.92
N TRP A 530 -5.34 -20.74 10.77
CA TRP A 530 -6.28 -19.89 11.49
C TRP A 530 -7.18 -19.10 10.53
N TRP A 531 -6.61 -18.48 9.51
CA TRP A 531 -7.37 -17.77 8.48
C TRP A 531 -8.36 -18.68 7.77
N ARG A 532 -7.88 -19.82 7.28
CA ARG A 532 -8.68 -20.82 6.58
C ARG A 532 -9.85 -21.29 7.44
N ASP A 533 -9.59 -21.75 8.66
CA ASP A 533 -10.62 -22.31 9.54
C ASP A 533 -11.66 -21.24 9.92
N ALA A 534 -11.23 -20.04 10.28
CA ALA A 534 -12.11 -18.94 10.63
C ALA A 534 -13.03 -18.53 9.47
N CYS A 535 -12.47 -18.33 8.29
CA CYS A 535 -13.25 -17.88 7.13
C CYS A 535 -14.19 -18.98 6.61
N LEU A 536 -13.71 -20.22 6.48
CA LEU A 536 -14.56 -21.32 5.98
C LEU A 536 -15.72 -21.64 6.93
N LEU A 537 -15.47 -21.72 8.24
CA LEU A 537 -16.54 -21.96 9.22
C LEU A 537 -17.54 -20.80 9.25
N TYR A 538 -17.07 -19.57 9.10
CA TYR A 538 -17.96 -18.41 9.06
C TYR A 538 -18.82 -18.40 7.79
N PHE A 539 -18.24 -18.59 6.61
CA PHE A 539 -18.98 -18.60 5.35
C PHE A 539 -19.88 -19.84 5.19
N GLN A 540 -19.54 -20.97 5.82
CA GLN A 540 -20.36 -22.17 5.83
C GLN A 540 -21.75 -21.93 6.44
N GLN A 541 -21.87 -21.01 7.40
CA GLN A 541 -23.16 -20.65 7.99
C GLN A 541 -24.14 -20.05 6.95
N TYR A 542 -23.59 -19.41 5.91
CA TYR A 542 -24.38 -18.81 4.84
C TYR A 542 -24.62 -19.77 3.67
N SER A 543 -23.59 -20.49 3.26
CA SER A 543 -23.69 -21.44 2.15
C SER A 543 -24.53 -22.66 2.47
N GLY A 544 -24.52 -23.10 3.74
CA GLY A 544 -25.14 -24.37 4.15
C GLY A 544 -24.51 -25.63 3.53
N MET A 545 -23.39 -25.47 2.78
CA MET A 545 -22.73 -26.56 2.06
C MET A 545 -21.68 -27.23 2.95
N PRO A 546 -21.49 -28.56 2.86
CA PRO A 546 -20.42 -29.25 3.58
C PRO A 546 -19.05 -28.86 3.00
N LEU A 547 -18.01 -28.98 3.80
CA LEU A 547 -16.64 -28.94 3.28
C LEU A 547 -16.41 -30.08 2.29
N PRO A 548 -15.63 -29.89 1.21
CA PRO A 548 -15.26 -30.96 0.29
C PRO A 548 -14.62 -32.15 1.04
N PRO A 549 -14.84 -33.39 0.57
CA PRO A 549 -14.35 -34.60 1.28
C PRO A 549 -12.85 -34.63 1.54
N ASP A 550 -12.05 -34.02 0.63
CA ASP A 550 -10.59 -33.97 0.70
C ASP A 550 -10.07 -32.76 1.50
N SER A 551 -10.96 -31.85 1.91
CA SER A 551 -10.59 -30.67 2.69
C SER A 551 -10.30 -31.08 4.13
N PRO A 552 -9.16 -30.68 4.72
CA PRO A 552 -8.85 -31.00 6.11
C PRO A 552 -9.94 -30.47 7.06
N ALA A 553 -10.30 -31.26 8.07
CA ALA A 553 -11.25 -30.81 9.08
C ALA A 553 -10.67 -29.62 9.88
N PRO A 554 -11.46 -28.58 10.19
CA PRO A 554 -11.04 -27.50 11.07
C PRO A 554 -10.65 -28.03 12.47
N THR A 555 -9.64 -27.40 13.07
CA THR A 555 -9.11 -27.82 14.37
C THR A 555 -9.85 -27.20 15.55
N HIS A 556 -10.62 -26.14 15.30
CA HIS A 556 -11.39 -25.40 16.31
C HIS A 556 -12.82 -25.19 15.82
N THR A 557 -13.74 -24.94 16.75
CA THR A 557 -15.09 -24.50 16.39
C THR A 557 -15.09 -23.02 16.03
N LEU A 558 -16.12 -22.56 15.31
CA LEU A 558 -16.28 -21.14 15.02
C LEU A 558 -16.39 -20.32 16.31
N ASP A 559 -17.12 -20.83 17.32
CA ASP A 559 -17.28 -20.16 18.63
C ASP A 559 -15.94 -19.97 19.34
N ASP A 560 -15.03 -20.93 19.24
CA ASP A 560 -13.68 -20.80 19.81
C ASP A 560 -12.89 -19.71 19.10
N LEU A 561 -12.95 -19.68 17.76
CA LEU A 561 -12.25 -18.69 16.95
C LEU A 561 -12.81 -17.27 17.14
N MET A 562 -14.13 -17.14 17.31
CA MET A 562 -14.79 -15.84 17.56
C MET A 562 -14.48 -15.26 18.96
N ARG A 563 -14.12 -16.09 19.93
CA ARG A 563 -13.67 -15.63 21.27
C ARG A 563 -12.23 -15.16 21.28
N TYR A 564 -11.49 -15.52 20.26
CA TYR A 564 -10.09 -15.17 20.15
C TYR A 564 -9.94 -13.73 19.69
N HIS A 565 -9.41 -12.86 20.54
CA HIS A 565 -9.15 -11.46 20.24
C HIS A 565 -7.70 -11.12 20.59
N LEU A 566 -7.02 -10.46 19.66
CA LEU A 566 -5.67 -9.94 19.88
C LEU A 566 -5.75 -8.50 20.40
N ASP A 567 -5.17 -8.28 21.59
CA ASP A 567 -5.00 -6.95 22.15
C ASP A 567 -3.73 -6.31 21.54
N ILE A 568 -3.91 -5.71 20.38
CA ILE A 568 -2.85 -5.01 19.62
C ILE A 568 -3.37 -3.64 19.23
N ASP A 569 -2.58 -2.60 19.44
CA ASP A 569 -2.88 -1.26 18.93
C ASP A 569 -2.13 -0.94 17.63
N ASN A 570 -2.45 0.18 16.99
CA ASN A 570 -1.87 0.61 15.72
C ASN A 570 -0.38 0.96 15.80
N TYR A 571 0.19 1.08 17.00
CA TYR A 571 1.56 1.56 17.23
C TYR A 571 2.51 0.46 17.73
N THR A 572 2.01 -0.75 17.90
CA THR A 572 2.79 -1.91 18.37
C THR A 572 2.78 -3.04 17.35
N ALA A 573 3.91 -3.74 17.27
CA ALA A 573 3.98 -4.98 16.49
C ALA A 573 3.21 -6.10 17.21
N ALA A 574 2.54 -6.97 16.44
CA ALA A 574 1.90 -8.16 17.01
C ALA A 574 2.98 -9.04 17.69
N PRO A 575 2.77 -9.43 18.95
CA PRO A 575 3.74 -10.26 19.67
C PRO A 575 3.70 -11.69 19.15
N ILE A 576 4.71 -12.12 18.38
CA ILE A 576 4.78 -13.44 17.75
C ILE A 576 4.51 -14.57 18.75
N ASP A 577 5.05 -14.45 19.97
CA ASP A 577 4.93 -15.48 21.00
C ASP A 577 3.55 -15.53 21.69
N ARG A 578 2.68 -14.55 21.46
CA ARG A 578 1.33 -14.46 22.05
C ARG A 578 0.21 -14.73 21.06
N LEU A 579 0.55 -14.97 19.80
CA LEU A 579 -0.44 -15.30 18.77
C LEU A 579 -0.90 -16.76 18.94
N PRO A 580 -2.15 -17.13 18.62
CA PRO A 580 -2.74 -18.45 18.85
C PRO A 580 -1.98 -19.59 18.20
#